data_f3f13013c111ecf8c51c366e367381ef
#
_entry.id   f3f13013c111ecf8c51c366e367381ef
#
_cell.length_a   1.000
_cell.length_b   1.000
_cell.length_c   1.000
_cell.angle_alpha   90.00
_cell.angle_beta   90.00
_cell.angle_gamma   90.00
#
_symmetry.space_group_name_H-M   'P 1'
#
loop_
_entity.id
_entity.type
_entity.pdbx_description
1 polymer ?
#
loop_
_entity_poly.entity_id
_entity_poly.type
_entity_poly.pdbx_seq_one_letter_code
_entity_poly.pdbx_strand_id
1 'polypeptide(L)'
;LRNSSAASDVYKRQNKEIDTAEIDTVEIISKIVLPKIINETSGLEFYNNNFITHNDSGGEPSLYVFNEEGEIVETIGLNKNPDFEIENNDWEDITNDNKYFFVADTGNNFGNRDNLNIIRVSIGANLMVDGIIKISYSDQESFFPRPKHKYDAEAIIIIDDKIALFSKDRENLNTDLYLVDKDQNGQQILTSKFNYTVGSLITGGDYNKENSLLALVSYNSKGEQYLILFENFELNNLENNNFTKYKIPIERAQIEAIKIIDQETFWITSEDEG
;
A
#
# COMPACT_ATOMS: atom_id res chain seq x y z
N LEU A 1 3.63 -49.01 40.92
CA LEU A 1 4.18 -47.75 40.38
C LEU A 1 4.74 -47.95 38.97
N ARG A 2 4.02 -47.52 37.96
CA ARG A 2 4.60 -47.29 36.62
C ARG A 2 4.38 -45.85 36.25
N ASN A 3 5.47 -45.13 36.14
CA ASN A 3 5.57 -43.73 35.85
C ASN A 3 5.25 -43.42 34.39
N SER A 4 4.53 -42.36 34.25
CA SER A 4 4.30 -41.61 33.04
C SER A 4 5.59 -40.98 32.47
N SER A 5 6.10 -41.53 31.37
CA SER A 5 7.17 -40.91 30.56
C SER A 5 6.70 -40.43 29.17
N ALA A 6 5.37 -40.48 28.93
CA ALA A 6 4.81 -40.13 27.64
C ALA A 6 4.41 -38.64 27.49
N ALA A 7 4.40 -37.86 28.56
CA ALA A 7 3.98 -36.44 28.50
C ALA A 7 5.14 -35.42 28.27
N SER A 8 6.39 -35.85 28.47
CA SER A 8 7.55 -34.94 28.25
C SER A 8 8.08 -34.93 26.81
N ASP A 9 7.80 -36.02 26.04
CA ASP A 9 8.29 -36.11 24.67
C ASP A 9 7.38 -35.42 23.64
N VAL A 10 6.12 -35.19 23.97
CA VAL A 10 5.19 -34.45 23.10
C VAL A 10 5.47 -32.96 23.12
N TYR A 11 5.94 -32.41 24.25
CA TYR A 11 6.32 -30.97 24.35
C TYR A 11 7.67 -30.64 23.72
N LYS A 12 8.58 -31.58 23.60
CA LYS A 12 9.87 -31.40 22.93
C LYS A 12 9.81 -31.48 21.39
N ARG A 13 8.74 -31.99 20.81
CA ARG A 13 8.58 -32.05 19.35
C ARG A 13 7.84 -30.85 18.74
N GLN A 14 7.33 -29.91 19.56
CA GLN A 14 6.69 -28.69 19.05
C GLN A 14 7.61 -27.46 19.03
N ASN A 15 8.83 -27.55 19.55
CA ASN A 15 9.89 -26.61 19.21
C ASN A 15 10.63 -27.11 17.97
N LYS A 16 9.92 -27.22 16.84
CA LYS A 16 10.60 -27.10 15.56
C LYS A 16 11.20 -25.69 15.53
N GLU A 17 12.53 -25.64 15.46
CA GLU A 17 13.28 -24.49 15.07
C GLU A 17 12.47 -23.71 14.05
N ILE A 18 12.10 -22.49 14.42
CA ILE A 18 11.75 -21.48 13.44
C ILE A 18 13.05 -21.34 12.69
N ASP A 19 13.09 -21.91 11.51
CA ASP A 19 14.15 -21.70 10.54
C ASP A 19 14.23 -20.19 10.37
N THR A 20 15.21 -19.58 11.02
CA THR A 20 15.58 -18.19 10.77
C THR A 20 16.32 -18.21 9.44
N ALA A 21 15.62 -18.52 8.35
CA ALA A 21 16.11 -18.24 7.04
C ALA A 21 16.48 -16.76 7.06
N GLU A 22 17.74 -16.46 6.88
CA GLU A 22 18.26 -15.10 6.82
C GLU A 22 17.54 -14.44 5.66
N ILE A 23 16.75 -13.38 5.94
CA ILE A 23 16.00 -12.66 4.90
C ILE A 23 17.03 -11.94 4.04
N ASP A 24 17.05 -12.23 2.74
CA ASP A 24 17.94 -11.60 1.79
C ASP A 24 17.72 -10.08 1.78
N THR A 25 18.79 -9.33 1.49
CA THR A 25 18.79 -7.87 1.50
C THR A 25 18.91 -7.34 0.08
N VAL A 26 18.04 -6.39 -0.31
CA VAL A 26 18.18 -5.69 -1.60
C VAL A 26 19.31 -4.66 -1.55
N GLU A 27 19.82 -4.27 -2.72
CA GLU A 27 20.81 -3.22 -2.86
C GLU A 27 20.13 -1.88 -3.19
N ILE A 28 20.56 -0.78 -2.54
CA ILE A 28 20.17 0.58 -2.91
C ILE A 28 21.21 1.12 -3.88
N ILE A 29 20.82 1.25 -5.15
CA ILE A 29 21.72 1.66 -6.24
C ILE A 29 21.84 3.17 -6.42
N SER A 30 20.83 3.92 -5.97
CA SER A 30 20.79 5.38 -6.05
C SER A 30 19.93 5.98 -4.96
N LYS A 31 20.19 7.23 -4.60
CA LYS A 31 19.39 8.04 -3.67
C LYS A 31 19.29 9.46 -4.17
N ILE A 32 18.08 10.01 -4.15
CA ILE A 32 17.81 11.44 -4.37
C ILE A 32 17.05 11.99 -3.16
N VAL A 33 17.18 13.30 -2.94
CA VAL A 33 16.44 14.00 -1.89
C VAL A 33 15.28 14.73 -2.52
N LEU A 34 14.07 14.42 -2.12
CA LEU A 34 12.88 15.08 -2.61
C LEU A 34 12.70 16.47 -1.96
N PRO A 35 12.05 17.42 -2.65
CA PRO A 35 11.78 18.74 -2.10
C PRO A 35 10.85 18.69 -0.90
N LYS A 36 11.02 19.64 0.03
CA LYS A 36 10.22 19.71 1.26
C LYS A 36 8.70 19.82 1.05
N ILE A 37 8.26 20.22 -0.13
CA ILE A 37 6.82 20.30 -0.45
C ILE A 37 6.16 18.93 -0.53
N ILE A 38 6.97 17.87 -0.71
CA ILE A 38 6.55 16.46 -0.74
C ILE A 38 7.28 15.63 0.33
N ASN A 39 7.43 16.20 1.54
CA ASN A 39 8.13 15.55 2.65
C ASN A 39 7.36 14.37 3.27
N GLU A 40 6.04 14.31 3.04
CA GLU A 40 5.15 13.22 3.44
C GLU A 40 4.67 12.45 2.21
N THR A 41 5.61 12.16 1.28
CA THR A 41 5.28 11.49 0.03
C THR A 41 4.71 10.09 0.29
N SER A 42 3.50 9.85 -0.17
CA SER A 42 2.79 8.59 -0.12
C SER A 42 2.21 8.26 -1.50
N GLY A 43 2.35 7.00 -1.93
CA GLY A 43 2.01 6.60 -3.30
C GLY A 43 2.97 7.12 -4.38
N LEU A 44 3.22 6.32 -5.42
CA LEU A 44 4.13 6.65 -6.51
C LEU A 44 3.67 6.03 -7.83
N GLU A 45 3.52 6.88 -8.86
CA GLU A 45 3.11 6.43 -10.18
C GLU A 45 3.85 7.19 -11.29
N PHE A 46 3.72 6.74 -12.53
CA PHE A 46 4.26 7.46 -13.69
C PHE A 46 3.25 8.41 -14.32
N TYR A 47 3.70 9.59 -14.72
CA TYR A 47 2.94 10.56 -15.48
C TYR A 47 3.85 11.38 -16.41
N ASN A 48 3.59 11.33 -17.75
CA ASN A 48 4.34 12.08 -18.75
C ASN A 48 5.87 11.93 -18.65
N ASN A 49 6.37 10.71 -18.50
CA ASN A 49 7.78 10.36 -18.31
C ASN A 49 8.42 10.93 -17.04
N ASN A 50 7.62 11.29 -16.06
CA ASN A 50 8.05 11.72 -14.72
C ASN A 50 7.33 10.86 -13.68
N PHE A 51 7.68 11.04 -12.43
CA PHE A 51 6.96 10.48 -11.30
C PHE A 51 5.82 11.41 -10.88
N ILE A 52 4.75 10.85 -10.37
CA ILE A 52 3.65 11.56 -9.73
C ILE A 52 3.39 10.95 -8.36
N THR A 53 3.23 11.81 -7.35
CA THR A 53 2.99 11.45 -5.96
C THR A 53 2.03 12.44 -5.31
N HIS A 54 1.68 12.20 -4.07
CA HIS A 54 0.96 13.13 -3.18
C HIS A 54 1.58 13.09 -1.78
N ASN A 55 1.18 14.00 -0.90
CA ASN A 55 1.45 13.88 0.52
C ASN A 55 0.35 13.07 1.19
N ASP A 56 0.68 12.42 2.30
CA ASP A 56 -0.21 11.62 3.13
C ASP A 56 -1.41 12.45 3.63
N SER A 57 -1.23 13.36 4.56
CA SER A 57 -2.38 14.01 5.21
C SER A 57 -2.24 15.50 5.46
N GLY A 58 -3.40 16.18 5.66
CA GLY A 58 -3.48 17.54 6.19
C GLY A 58 -3.00 18.66 5.27
N GLY A 59 -2.61 18.35 4.03
CA GLY A 59 -2.16 19.31 3.03
C GLY A 59 -3.25 19.73 2.05
N GLU A 60 -2.88 20.57 1.08
CA GLU A 60 -3.75 20.86 -0.08
C GLU A 60 -3.94 19.57 -0.90
N PRO A 61 -5.16 19.27 -1.38
CA PRO A 61 -5.42 18.07 -2.18
C PRO A 61 -4.77 18.23 -3.56
N SER A 62 -3.50 17.88 -3.64
CA SER A 62 -2.65 18.10 -4.80
C SER A 62 -1.80 16.89 -5.14
N LEU A 63 -1.60 16.67 -6.44
CA LEU A 63 -0.61 15.74 -6.97
C LEU A 63 0.63 16.51 -7.39
N TYR A 64 1.79 15.95 -7.14
CA TYR A 64 3.09 16.54 -7.44
C TYR A 64 3.81 15.70 -8.47
N VAL A 65 4.21 16.32 -9.59
CA VAL A 65 4.99 15.67 -10.63
C VAL A 65 6.45 16.07 -10.47
N PHE A 66 7.35 15.10 -10.42
CA PHE A 66 8.78 15.33 -10.29
C PHE A 66 9.59 14.44 -11.23
N ASN A 67 10.78 14.90 -11.62
CA ASN A 67 11.69 14.16 -12.50
C ASN A 67 12.62 13.22 -11.72
N GLU A 68 13.46 12.46 -12.42
CA GLU A 68 14.42 11.53 -11.83
C GLU A 68 15.49 12.20 -10.96
N GLU A 69 15.70 13.51 -11.11
CA GLU A 69 16.59 14.31 -10.26
C GLU A 69 15.89 14.81 -8.99
N GLY A 70 14.58 14.56 -8.83
CA GLY A 70 13.78 15.00 -7.69
C GLY A 70 13.25 16.43 -7.81
N GLU A 71 13.34 17.06 -8.97
CA GLU A 71 12.85 18.43 -9.17
C GLU A 71 11.34 18.41 -9.49
N ILE A 72 10.56 19.30 -8.83
CA ILE A 72 9.13 19.45 -9.12
C ILE A 72 8.95 20.06 -10.52
N VAL A 73 8.26 19.31 -11.38
CA VAL A 73 7.92 19.72 -12.75
C VAL A 73 6.55 20.40 -12.78
N GLU A 74 5.59 19.88 -12.01
CA GLU A 74 4.22 20.38 -11.96
C GLU A 74 3.58 20.10 -10.60
N THR A 75 2.66 21.01 -10.18
CA THR A 75 1.76 20.77 -9.03
C THR A 75 0.33 20.90 -9.51
N ILE A 76 -0.47 19.86 -9.27
CA ILE A 76 -1.82 19.72 -9.80
C ILE A 76 -2.81 19.64 -8.66
N GLY A 77 -3.48 20.78 -8.36
CA GLY A 77 -4.57 20.80 -7.38
C GLY A 77 -5.81 20.07 -7.91
N LEU A 78 -6.46 19.27 -7.09
CA LEU A 78 -7.61 18.46 -7.47
C LEU A 78 -8.97 19.15 -7.24
N ASN A 79 -9.02 20.29 -6.54
CA ASN A 79 -10.24 21.08 -6.31
C ASN A 79 -10.63 22.00 -7.49
N LYS A 80 -10.39 21.55 -8.72
CA LYS A 80 -10.73 22.32 -9.95
C LYS A 80 -12.13 22.01 -10.46
N ASN A 81 -12.70 20.86 -10.12
CA ASN A 81 -14.04 20.48 -10.51
C ASN A 81 -15.02 20.86 -9.38
N PRO A 82 -15.95 21.83 -9.60
CA PRO A 82 -16.85 22.29 -8.55
C PRO A 82 -17.90 21.24 -8.12
N ASP A 83 -18.06 20.15 -8.87
CA ASP A 83 -18.97 19.06 -8.52
C ASP A 83 -18.39 18.14 -7.43
N PHE A 84 -17.11 18.27 -7.11
CA PHE A 84 -16.39 17.48 -6.11
C PHE A 84 -15.63 18.40 -5.15
N GLU A 85 -15.90 18.26 -3.88
CA GLU A 85 -15.11 18.84 -2.80
C GLU A 85 -14.12 17.77 -2.34
N ILE A 86 -12.84 17.99 -2.59
CA ILE A 86 -11.77 17.06 -2.28
C ILE A 86 -10.97 17.59 -1.11
N GLU A 87 -10.79 16.77 -0.11
CA GLU A 87 -9.91 16.99 1.03
C GLU A 87 -8.80 15.93 1.03
N ASN A 88 -7.62 16.29 1.45
CA ASN A 88 -6.58 15.32 1.79
C ASN A 88 -6.73 14.98 3.28
N ASN A 89 -7.48 13.90 3.57
CA ASN A 89 -7.68 13.47 4.96
C ASN A 89 -6.55 12.54 5.41
N ASP A 90 -6.26 11.50 4.60
CA ASP A 90 -5.28 10.44 4.91
C ASP A 90 -5.06 9.65 3.62
N TRP A 91 -4.28 10.25 2.67
CA TRP A 91 -4.03 9.69 1.34
C TRP A 91 -2.85 8.75 1.38
N GLU A 92 -3.05 7.49 1.05
CA GLU A 92 -2.08 6.44 1.28
C GLU A 92 -1.36 5.97 0.02
N ASP A 93 -2.06 5.90 -1.12
CA ASP A 93 -1.46 5.37 -2.34
C ASP A 93 -2.13 5.91 -3.61
N ILE A 94 -1.45 5.79 -4.74
CA ILE A 94 -1.95 6.16 -6.07
C ILE A 94 -1.62 5.07 -7.08
N THR A 95 -2.61 4.71 -7.90
CA THR A 95 -2.42 3.79 -9.04
C THR A 95 -3.13 4.30 -10.29
N ASN A 96 -2.85 3.73 -11.45
CA ASN A 96 -3.51 4.13 -12.70
C ASN A 96 -3.88 2.96 -13.62
N ASP A 97 -4.86 3.18 -14.48
CA ASP A 97 -5.26 2.27 -15.57
C ASP A 97 -5.04 2.87 -16.98
N ASN A 98 -4.17 3.87 -17.10
CA ASN A 98 -3.91 4.71 -18.28
C ASN A 98 -5.05 5.66 -18.67
N LYS A 99 -6.25 5.52 -18.11
CA LYS A 99 -7.38 6.42 -18.32
C LYS A 99 -7.64 7.29 -17.10
N TYR A 100 -7.41 6.72 -15.93
CA TYR A 100 -7.63 7.36 -14.63
C TYR A 100 -6.46 7.11 -13.70
N PHE A 101 -6.14 8.10 -12.88
CA PHE A 101 -5.50 7.86 -11.58
C PHE A 101 -6.58 7.58 -10.54
N PHE A 102 -6.23 6.74 -9.58
CA PHE A 102 -7.01 6.43 -8.40
C PHE A 102 -6.16 6.77 -7.19
N VAL A 103 -6.63 7.73 -6.38
CA VAL A 103 -5.94 8.16 -5.15
C VAL A 103 -6.71 7.60 -3.97
N ALA A 104 -6.05 6.84 -3.12
CA ALA A 104 -6.65 6.17 -1.98
C ALA A 104 -6.68 7.09 -0.75
N ASP A 105 -7.83 7.70 -0.44
CA ASP A 105 -8.10 8.36 0.85
C ASP A 105 -8.63 7.32 1.83
N THR A 106 -7.75 6.37 2.19
CA THR A 106 -8.10 5.12 2.89
C THR A 106 -7.37 4.91 4.19
N GLY A 107 -6.45 5.79 4.56
CA GLY A 107 -5.79 5.79 5.85
C GLY A 107 -6.79 5.88 6.99
N ASN A 108 -6.57 5.11 8.04
CA ASN A 108 -7.52 4.99 9.14
C ASN A 108 -6.82 4.51 10.41
N ASN A 109 -5.78 5.18 10.80
CA ASN A 109 -4.83 4.83 11.87
C ASN A 109 -5.47 4.37 13.19
N PHE A 110 -6.68 4.84 13.49
CA PHE A 110 -7.44 4.47 14.69
C PHE A 110 -8.70 3.65 14.43
N GLY A 111 -8.97 3.25 13.19
CA GLY A 111 -10.14 2.47 12.82
C GLY A 111 -11.48 3.19 13.05
N ASN A 112 -11.49 4.51 13.04
CA ASN A 112 -12.65 5.33 13.40
C ASN A 112 -13.22 6.16 12.24
N ARG A 113 -12.60 6.13 11.06
CA ARG A 113 -13.09 6.80 9.87
C ARG A 113 -14.23 6.01 9.22
N ASP A 114 -15.29 6.71 8.84
CA ASP A 114 -16.46 6.20 8.10
C ASP A 114 -16.60 6.86 6.72
N ASN A 115 -15.63 7.71 6.36
CA ASN A 115 -15.59 8.49 5.13
C ASN A 115 -14.50 8.03 4.15
N LEU A 116 -14.04 6.77 4.27
CA LEU A 116 -13.00 6.22 3.39
C LEU A 116 -13.45 6.24 1.93
N ASN A 117 -12.53 6.63 1.04
CA ASN A 117 -12.87 6.71 -0.38
C ASN A 117 -11.64 6.58 -1.28
N ILE A 118 -11.89 6.33 -2.55
CA ILE A 118 -10.90 6.37 -3.63
C ILE A 118 -11.35 7.44 -4.61
N ILE A 119 -10.49 8.43 -4.83
CA ILE A 119 -10.73 9.55 -5.72
C ILE A 119 -10.30 9.14 -7.12
N ARG A 120 -11.22 9.21 -8.09
CA ARG A 120 -10.92 8.95 -9.50
C ARG A 120 -10.61 10.24 -10.23
N VAL A 121 -9.42 10.31 -10.84
CA VAL A 121 -8.91 11.50 -11.55
C VAL A 121 -8.69 11.14 -13.00
N SER A 122 -9.41 11.79 -13.92
CA SER A 122 -9.28 11.53 -15.36
C SER A 122 -7.93 12.02 -15.90
N ILE A 123 -7.28 11.18 -16.72
CA ILE A 123 -6.03 11.51 -17.41
C ILE A 123 -6.41 12.06 -18.79
N GLY A 124 -6.27 13.37 -18.97
CA GLY A 124 -6.59 14.09 -20.21
C GLY A 124 -5.66 15.26 -20.42
N ALA A 125 -6.11 16.30 -21.09
CA ALA A 125 -5.35 17.54 -21.26
C ALA A 125 -5.04 18.22 -19.92
N ASN A 126 -5.90 18.00 -18.92
CA ASN A 126 -5.68 18.36 -17.51
C ASN A 126 -6.18 17.19 -16.65
N LEU A 127 -5.51 16.96 -15.54
CA LEU A 127 -6.01 16.02 -14.54
C LEU A 127 -7.21 16.65 -13.81
N MET A 128 -8.33 15.95 -13.78
CA MET A 128 -9.56 16.41 -13.13
C MET A 128 -10.28 15.27 -12.43
N VAL A 129 -10.76 15.51 -11.23
CA VAL A 129 -11.63 14.55 -10.53
C VAL A 129 -12.92 14.37 -11.33
N ASP A 130 -13.29 13.12 -11.59
CA ASP A 130 -14.52 12.75 -12.27
C ASP A 130 -15.36 11.70 -11.53
N GLY A 131 -14.90 11.27 -10.35
CA GLY A 131 -15.64 10.32 -9.54
C GLY A 131 -15.04 10.10 -8.15
N ILE A 132 -15.90 9.62 -7.25
CA ILE A 132 -15.52 9.20 -5.90
C ILE A 132 -16.15 7.83 -5.64
N ILE A 133 -15.32 6.87 -5.26
CA ILE A 133 -15.71 5.53 -4.86
C ILE A 133 -15.62 5.48 -3.34
N LYS A 134 -16.77 5.50 -2.65
CA LYS A 134 -16.82 5.38 -1.19
C LYS A 134 -16.70 3.93 -0.79
N ILE A 135 -15.90 3.62 0.20
CA ILE A 135 -15.70 2.26 0.68
C ILE A 135 -16.03 2.12 2.16
N SER A 136 -16.42 0.92 2.56
CA SER A 136 -16.54 0.49 3.95
C SER A 136 -16.30 -1.00 4.04
N TYR A 137 -15.91 -1.49 5.20
CA TYR A 137 -15.66 -2.91 5.42
C TYR A 137 -16.89 -3.59 5.98
N SER A 138 -17.26 -4.75 5.42
CA SER A 138 -18.49 -5.48 5.79
C SER A 138 -18.51 -6.00 7.22
N ASP A 139 -17.34 -6.11 7.83
CA ASP A 139 -17.13 -6.63 9.19
C ASP A 139 -16.69 -5.56 10.20
N GLN A 140 -16.67 -4.28 9.81
CA GLN A 140 -16.40 -3.18 10.73
C GLN A 140 -17.68 -2.75 11.45
N GLU A 141 -17.90 -3.33 12.63
CA GLU A 141 -19.10 -3.06 13.44
C GLU A 141 -18.97 -1.82 14.35
N SER A 142 -17.76 -1.31 14.53
CA SER A 142 -17.49 -0.20 15.45
C SER A 142 -16.46 0.78 14.89
N PHE A 143 -16.76 2.06 15.02
CA PHE A 143 -15.89 3.19 14.73
C PHE A 143 -15.32 3.84 16.01
N PHE A 144 -15.30 3.10 17.12
CA PHE A 144 -14.63 3.58 18.32
C PHE A 144 -13.11 3.53 18.11
N PRO A 145 -12.38 4.64 18.35
CA PRO A 145 -10.95 4.70 18.12
C PRO A 145 -10.18 3.63 18.89
N ARG A 146 -9.34 2.88 18.17
CA ARG A 146 -8.47 1.84 18.71
C ARG A 146 -7.19 1.70 17.87
N PRO A 147 -6.01 1.47 18.50
CA PRO A 147 -4.75 1.40 17.75
C PRO A 147 -4.49 0.04 17.08
N LYS A 148 -5.27 -0.99 17.44
CA LYS A 148 -5.14 -2.35 16.89
C LYS A 148 -6.40 -2.72 16.15
N HIS A 149 -6.31 -2.82 14.85
CA HIS A 149 -7.40 -3.19 13.93
C HIS A 149 -6.81 -3.44 12.53
N LYS A 150 -7.66 -3.88 11.60
CA LYS A 150 -7.30 -4.21 10.21
C LYS A 150 -7.97 -3.31 9.15
N TYR A 151 -8.60 -2.23 9.57
CA TYR A 151 -9.41 -1.34 8.71
C TYR A 151 -8.64 -0.09 8.27
N ASP A 152 -7.34 -0.19 8.22
CA ASP A 152 -6.39 0.74 7.67
C ASP A 152 -5.89 0.16 6.35
N ALA A 153 -5.86 0.93 5.25
CA ALA A 153 -5.47 0.39 3.96
C ALA A 153 -4.56 1.37 3.24
N GLU A 154 -3.37 0.90 2.91
CA GLU A 154 -2.25 1.73 2.52
C GLU A 154 -1.61 1.34 1.19
N ALA A 155 -2.19 0.37 0.48
CA ALA A 155 -1.72 0.03 -0.86
C ALA A 155 -2.89 -0.27 -1.78
N ILE A 156 -2.87 0.29 -3.00
CA ILE A 156 -3.82 0.00 -4.05
C ILE A 156 -3.11 -0.30 -5.37
N ILE A 157 -3.61 -1.28 -6.10
CA ILE A 157 -3.12 -1.60 -7.45
C ILE A 157 -4.28 -1.78 -8.42
N ILE A 158 -4.02 -1.54 -9.69
CA ILE A 158 -4.94 -1.99 -10.75
C ILE A 158 -4.56 -3.39 -11.20
N ILE A 159 -5.51 -4.31 -11.09
CA ILE A 159 -5.38 -5.65 -11.61
C ILE A 159 -6.68 -6.05 -12.31
N ASP A 160 -6.59 -6.50 -13.57
CA ASP A 160 -7.71 -6.75 -14.46
C ASP A 160 -8.62 -5.51 -14.59
N ASP A 161 -9.87 -5.61 -14.15
CA ASP A 161 -10.87 -4.53 -14.16
C ASP A 161 -11.17 -4.00 -12.74
N LYS A 162 -10.35 -4.32 -11.75
CA LYS A 162 -10.55 -3.97 -10.34
C LYS A 162 -9.39 -3.15 -9.78
N ILE A 163 -9.69 -2.44 -8.69
CA ILE A 163 -8.69 -1.99 -7.74
C ILE A 163 -8.57 -3.08 -6.68
N ALA A 164 -7.39 -3.64 -6.51
CA ALA A 164 -7.08 -4.46 -5.35
C ALA A 164 -6.48 -3.57 -4.27
N LEU A 165 -7.04 -3.65 -3.07
CA LEU A 165 -6.68 -2.84 -1.91
C LEU A 165 -6.14 -3.76 -0.84
N PHE A 166 -4.99 -3.41 -0.27
CA PHE A 166 -4.29 -4.17 0.76
C PHE A 166 -4.32 -3.42 2.08
N SER A 167 -4.79 -4.09 3.14
CA SER A 167 -4.87 -3.48 4.46
C SER A 167 -3.53 -3.50 5.21
N LYS A 168 -3.37 -2.55 6.13
CA LYS A 168 -2.33 -2.49 7.15
C LYS A 168 -2.92 -3.02 8.46
N ASP A 169 -2.90 -4.36 8.62
CA ASP A 169 -3.45 -4.99 9.82
C ASP A 169 -2.51 -4.78 11.02
N ARG A 170 -2.83 -3.78 11.83
CA ARG A 170 -2.07 -3.39 13.04
C ARG A 170 -2.28 -4.36 14.21
N GLU A 171 -3.17 -5.33 14.08
CA GLU A 171 -3.43 -6.34 15.12
C GLU A 171 -2.58 -7.59 14.91
N ASN A 172 -2.49 -8.08 13.67
CA ASN A 172 -1.89 -9.37 13.37
C ASN A 172 -0.64 -9.28 12.47
N LEU A 173 -0.27 -8.09 11.97
CA LEU A 173 0.81 -7.87 11.00
C LEU A 173 0.58 -8.66 9.70
N ASN A 174 -0.67 -8.75 9.28
CA ASN A 174 -1.12 -9.37 8.05
C ASN A 174 -1.58 -8.29 7.06
N THR A 175 -2.01 -8.74 5.89
CA THR A 175 -2.75 -7.89 4.96
C THR A 175 -3.96 -8.65 4.42
N ASP A 176 -5.14 -8.02 4.52
CA ASP A 176 -6.35 -8.46 3.83
C ASP A 176 -6.38 -7.84 2.44
N LEU A 177 -6.68 -8.65 1.43
CA LEU A 177 -6.94 -8.20 0.07
C LEU A 177 -8.43 -7.97 -0.11
N TYR A 178 -8.79 -6.78 -0.57
CA TYR A 178 -10.14 -6.40 -0.97
C TYR A 178 -10.19 -6.04 -2.45
N LEU A 179 -11.36 -6.19 -3.07
CA LEU A 179 -11.58 -5.80 -4.47
C LEU A 179 -12.65 -4.72 -4.55
N VAL A 180 -12.32 -3.65 -5.25
CA VAL A 180 -13.17 -2.49 -5.52
C VAL A 180 -13.45 -2.42 -7.01
N ASP A 181 -14.70 -2.19 -7.39
CA ASP A 181 -15.08 -1.92 -8.77
C ASP A 181 -14.67 -0.49 -9.15
N LYS A 182 -13.66 -0.36 -10.01
CA LYS A 182 -13.07 0.95 -10.38
C LYS A 182 -13.99 1.84 -11.20
N ASP A 183 -14.98 1.25 -11.86
CA ASP A 183 -15.92 1.96 -12.75
C ASP A 183 -17.22 2.36 -12.04
N GLN A 184 -17.48 1.83 -10.83
CA GLN A 184 -18.68 2.10 -10.06
C GLN A 184 -18.43 3.20 -9.01
N ASN A 185 -18.93 4.40 -9.26
CA ASN A 185 -18.98 5.48 -8.25
C ASN A 185 -19.97 5.17 -7.11
N GLY A 186 -19.79 5.84 -5.98
CA GLY A 186 -20.64 5.71 -4.79
C GLY A 186 -20.19 4.61 -3.83
N GLN A 187 -21.10 4.15 -2.98
CA GLN A 187 -20.78 3.27 -1.87
C GLN A 187 -20.55 1.83 -2.32
N GLN A 188 -19.41 1.26 -1.91
CA GLN A 188 -19.10 -0.16 -2.02
C GLN A 188 -18.76 -0.73 -0.64
N ILE A 189 -19.34 -1.89 -0.32
CA ILE A 189 -19.08 -2.60 0.94
C ILE A 189 -18.12 -3.75 0.64
N LEU A 190 -16.93 -3.70 1.23
CA LEU A 190 -15.84 -4.60 0.93
C LEU A 190 -15.83 -5.78 1.89
N THR A 191 -15.65 -6.97 1.33
CA THR A 191 -15.40 -8.20 2.08
C THR A 191 -14.03 -8.74 1.68
N SER A 192 -13.19 -9.10 2.67
CA SER A 192 -11.87 -9.66 2.42
C SER A 192 -11.96 -10.89 1.50
N LYS A 193 -11.11 -10.92 0.49
CA LYS A 193 -10.99 -12.04 -0.47
C LYS A 193 -9.94 -13.03 -0.04
N PHE A 194 -8.89 -12.55 0.60
CA PHE A 194 -7.80 -13.36 1.11
C PHE A 194 -7.01 -12.59 2.18
N ASN A 195 -6.35 -13.32 3.08
CA ASN A 195 -5.46 -12.75 4.08
C ASN A 195 -4.06 -13.35 3.90
N TYR A 196 -3.06 -12.48 3.67
CA TYR A 196 -1.67 -12.88 3.60
C TYR A 196 -0.95 -12.61 4.92
N THR A 197 -0.31 -13.65 5.47
CA THR A 197 0.49 -13.54 6.70
C THR A 197 1.89 -13.06 6.34
N VAL A 198 2.05 -11.76 6.23
CA VAL A 198 3.31 -11.11 5.80
C VAL A 198 4.25 -10.77 6.95
N GLY A 199 3.76 -10.72 8.18
CA GLY A 199 4.56 -10.45 9.40
C GLY A 199 5.09 -9.02 9.47
N SER A 200 4.43 -8.07 8.80
CA SER A 200 4.77 -6.64 8.78
C SER A 200 3.56 -5.81 8.35
N LEU A 201 3.64 -4.50 8.50
CA LEU A 201 2.61 -3.54 8.14
C LEU A 201 2.86 -3.05 6.71
N ILE A 202 1.92 -3.30 5.80
CA ILE A 202 1.99 -2.81 4.42
C ILE A 202 1.83 -1.29 4.41
N THR A 203 2.58 -0.61 3.54
CA THR A 203 2.58 0.86 3.39
C THR A 203 2.49 1.34 1.95
N GLY A 204 2.61 0.49 0.98
CA GLY A 204 2.45 0.85 -0.43
C GLY A 204 2.55 -0.36 -1.34
N GLY A 205 2.12 -0.21 -2.59
CA GLY A 205 2.13 -1.31 -3.55
C GLY A 205 2.13 -0.87 -5.00
N ASP A 206 2.65 -1.73 -5.86
CA ASP A 206 2.55 -1.58 -7.33
C ASP A 206 2.43 -2.93 -8.01
N TYR A 207 1.82 -2.96 -9.17
CA TYR A 207 1.60 -4.15 -9.96
C TYR A 207 1.98 -3.96 -11.42
N ASN A 208 2.92 -4.78 -11.88
CA ASN A 208 3.28 -4.86 -13.28
C ASN A 208 2.51 -5.99 -13.97
N LYS A 209 1.56 -5.62 -14.82
CA LYS A 209 0.69 -6.56 -15.54
C LYS A 209 1.45 -7.43 -16.53
N GLU A 210 2.51 -6.92 -17.16
CA GLU A 210 3.25 -7.66 -18.21
C GLU A 210 3.96 -8.88 -17.63
N ASN A 211 4.43 -8.76 -16.39
CA ASN A 211 5.17 -9.80 -15.69
C ASN A 211 4.35 -10.48 -14.59
N SER A 212 3.09 -10.05 -14.37
CA SER A 212 2.25 -10.47 -13.24
C SER A 212 3.00 -10.35 -11.89
N LEU A 213 3.79 -9.27 -11.75
CA LEU A 213 4.61 -9.00 -10.56
C LEU A 213 3.86 -8.01 -9.66
N LEU A 214 3.53 -8.45 -8.44
CA LEU A 214 3.06 -7.57 -7.36
C LEU A 214 4.23 -7.30 -6.42
N ALA A 215 4.50 -6.02 -6.17
CA ALA A 215 5.45 -5.56 -5.18
C ALA A 215 4.73 -4.78 -4.09
N LEU A 216 4.98 -5.14 -2.83
CA LEU A 216 4.49 -4.39 -1.67
C LEU A 216 5.68 -3.95 -0.82
N VAL A 217 5.60 -2.78 -0.23
CA VAL A 217 6.55 -2.32 0.78
C VAL A 217 5.90 -2.38 2.17
N SER A 218 6.72 -2.55 3.21
CA SER A 218 6.21 -2.76 4.54
C SER A 218 7.28 -2.52 5.61
N TYR A 219 6.88 -2.34 6.85
CA TYR A 219 7.80 -2.29 8.00
C TYR A 219 7.30 -3.16 9.16
N ASN A 220 8.22 -3.54 10.05
CA ASN A 220 7.89 -4.26 11.27
C ASN A 220 7.93 -3.36 12.52
N SER A 221 7.59 -3.91 13.67
CA SER A 221 7.57 -3.18 14.95
C SER A 221 8.95 -2.67 15.42
N LYS A 222 10.04 -3.07 14.74
CA LYS A 222 11.41 -2.57 15.01
C LYS A 222 11.82 -1.47 14.03
N GLY A 223 10.94 -1.08 13.09
CA GLY A 223 11.24 -0.12 12.03
C GLY A 223 12.08 -0.71 10.88
N GLU A 224 12.26 -2.03 10.82
CA GLU A 224 12.93 -2.66 9.69
C GLU A 224 12.00 -2.66 8.47
N GLN A 225 12.50 -2.20 7.33
CA GLN A 225 11.76 -2.03 6.09
C GLN A 225 11.93 -3.25 5.17
N TYR A 226 10.87 -3.60 4.45
CA TYR A 226 10.85 -4.79 3.61
C TYR A 226 10.20 -4.54 2.26
N LEU A 227 10.73 -5.22 1.25
CA LEU A 227 10.12 -5.44 -0.05
C LEU A 227 9.52 -6.86 -0.07
N ILE A 228 8.27 -6.98 -0.47
CA ILE A 228 7.54 -8.25 -0.59
C ILE A 228 7.16 -8.42 -2.06
N LEU A 229 7.67 -9.46 -2.71
CA LEU A 229 7.42 -9.74 -4.12
C LEU A 229 6.58 -10.99 -4.30
N PHE A 230 5.48 -10.85 -5.02
CA PHE A 230 4.67 -11.96 -5.51
C PHE A 230 4.93 -12.10 -7.01
N GLU A 231 5.64 -13.13 -7.40
CA GLU A 231 5.83 -13.48 -8.81
C GLU A 231 4.62 -14.27 -9.31
N ASN A 232 4.16 -13.95 -10.53
CA ASN A 232 2.98 -14.55 -11.16
C ASN A 232 1.71 -14.39 -10.29
N PHE A 233 1.49 -13.18 -9.75
CA PHE A 233 0.31 -12.88 -8.94
C PHE A 233 -0.97 -12.91 -9.77
N GLU A 234 -1.97 -13.70 -9.32
CA GLU A 234 -3.25 -13.90 -9.98
C GLU A 234 -4.42 -13.80 -9.00
N LEU A 235 -5.46 -13.01 -9.35
CA LEU A 235 -6.67 -12.88 -8.52
C LEU A 235 -7.51 -14.16 -8.44
N ASN A 236 -7.46 -15.01 -9.45
CA ASN A 236 -8.25 -16.24 -9.51
C ASN A 236 -7.61 -17.41 -8.74
N ASN A 237 -6.42 -17.20 -8.16
CA ASN A 237 -5.64 -18.24 -7.49
C ASN A 237 -4.95 -17.73 -6.21
N LEU A 238 -5.66 -16.94 -5.40
CA LEU A 238 -5.09 -16.21 -4.25
C LEU A 238 -4.35 -17.08 -3.25
N GLU A 239 -4.84 -18.30 -3.01
CA GLU A 239 -4.25 -19.25 -2.06
C GLU A 239 -2.87 -19.81 -2.49
N ASN A 240 -2.54 -19.73 -3.78
CA ASN A 240 -1.27 -20.21 -4.33
C ASN A 240 -0.31 -19.08 -4.69
N ASN A 241 -0.68 -17.82 -4.50
CA ASN A 241 0.24 -16.70 -4.63
C ASN A 241 1.23 -16.72 -3.47
N ASN A 242 2.45 -17.18 -3.75
CA ASN A 242 3.55 -17.17 -2.80
C ASN A 242 4.34 -15.87 -2.96
N PHE A 243 4.96 -15.43 -1.88
CA PHE A 243 5.81 -14.25 -1.91
C PHE A 243 7.20 -14.52 -1.35
N THR A 244 8.17 -13.74 -1.80
CA THR A 244 9.50 -13.63 -1.22
C THR A 244 9.63 -12.28 -0.53
N LYS A 245 10.24 -12.26 0.64
CA LYS A 245 10.43 -11.05 1.43
C LYS A 245 11.92 -10.70 1.49
N TYR A 246 12.26 -9.45 1.18
CA TYR A 246 13.61 -8.92 1.20
C TYR A 246 13.71 -7.78 2.20
N LYS A 247 14.85 -7.64 2.87
CA LYS A 247 15.12 -6.49 3.72
C LYS A 247 15.61 -5.32 2.85
N ILE A 248 15.08 -4.12 3.11
CA ILE A 248 15.58 -2.88 2.51
C ILE A 248 16.53 -2.23 3.53
N PRO A 249 17.82 -2.02 3.18
CA PRO A 249 18.82 -1.51 4.13
C PRO A 249 18.75 0.02 4.27
N ILE A 250 17.59 0.53 4.74
CA ILE A 250 17.36 1.94 5.02
C ILE A 250 17.20 2.13 6.53
N GLU A 251 17.80 3.19 7.07
CA GLU A 251 17.71 3.54 8.48
C GLU A 251 16.88 4.82 8.64
N ARG A 252 16.04 4.88 9.68
CA ARG A 252 15.27 6.05 10.11
C ARG A 252 14.42 6.69 9.02
N ALA A 253 13.82 5.88 8.17
CA ALA A 253 12.86 6.35 7.19
C ALA A 253 11.74 5.32 7.09
N GLN A 254 10.52 5.77 6.92
CA GLN A 254 9.38 4.92 6.65
C GLN A 254 9.13 4.94 5.14
N ILE A 255 9.22 3.78 4.49
CA ILE A 255 8.93 3.65 3.07
C ILE A 255 7.41 3.62 2.91
N GLU A 256 6.87 4.55 2.09
CA GLU A 256 5.43 4.71 1.91
C GLU A 256 4.98 4.44 0.47
N ALA A 257 5.89 4.36 -0.49
CA ALA A 257 5.50 4.06 -1.85
C ALA A 257 6.54 3.25 -2.61
N ILE A 258 6.06 2.54 -3.65
CA ILE A 258 6.90 1.76 -4.55
C ILE A 258 6.39 1.88 -5.99
N LYS A 259 7.31 1.92 -6.96
CA LYS A 259 7.03 1.79 -8.39
C LYS A 259 7.95 0.76 -9.02
N ILE A 260 7.37 -0.22 -9.69
CA ILE A 260 8.10 -1.24 -10.44
C ILE A 260 8.60 -0.62 -11.75
N ILE A 261 9.92 -0.66 -11.98
CA ILE A 261 10.54 -0.24 -13.24
C ILE A 261 10.69 -1.45 -14.18
N ASP A 262 11.22 -2.53 -13.62
CA ASP A 262 11.32 -3.83 -14.28
C ASP A 262 11.26 -4.96 -13.23
N GLN A 263 11.63 -6.19 -13.58
CA GLN A 263 11.54 -7.35 -12.67
C GLN A 263 12.47 -7.28 -11.46
N GLU A 264 13.54 -6.46 -11.52
CA GLU A 264 14.60 -6.41 -10.53
C GLU A 264 14.83 -5.00 -9.98
N THR A 265 14.22 -3.96 -10.61
CA THR A 265 14.47 -2.55 -10.29
C THR A 265 13.17 -1.87 -9.84
N PHE A 266 13.26 -1.16 -8.72
CA PHE A 266 12.13 -0.48 -8.10
C PHE A 266 12.54 0.93 -7.68
N TRP A 267 11.64 1.90 -7.86
CA TRP A 267 11.70 3.17 -7.15
C TRP A 267 10.87 3.07 -5.88
N ILE A 268 11.41 3.59 -4.80
CA ILE A 268 10.69 3.73 -3.52
C ILE A 268 10.77 5.17 -3.05
N THR A 269 9.76 5.64 -2.38
CA THR A 269 9.82 6.90 -1.62
C THR A 269 9.67 6.62 -0.15
N SER A 270 10.25 7.49 0.67
CA SER A 270 10.18 7.41 2.11
C SER A 270 10.00 8.78 2.72
N GLU A 271 9.28 8.84 3.81
CA GLU A 271 9.28 9.99 4.69
C GLU A 271 10.62 10.08 5.42
N ASP A 272 11.05 11.31 5.73
CA ASP A 272 12.21 11.55 6.58
C ASP A 272 11.71 11.79 8.01
N GLU A 273 12.04 10.89 8.91
CA GLU A 273 11.73 11.04 10.32
C GLU A 273 12.62 12.09 11.05
N GLY A 274 13.23 13.02 10.30
CA GLY A 274 13.90 14.22 10.81
C GLY A 274 15.26 13.98 11.48
#